data_bb1f6ea58cf62236a0bb60ce7d0236d5
#
_entry.id   bb1f6ea58cf62236a0bb60ce7d0236d5
#
_cell.length_a   1.000
_cell.length_b   1.000
_cell.length_c   1.000
_cell.angle_alpha   90.00
_cell.angle_beta   90.00
_cell.angle_gamma   90.00
#
_symmetry.space_group_name_H-M   'P 1'
#
loop_
_entity.id
_entity.type
_entity.pdbx_description
1 polymer ?
#
loop_
_entity_poly.entity_id
_entity_poly.type
_entity_poly.pdbx_seq_one_letter_code
_entity_poly.pdbx_strand_id
1 'polypeptide(L)'
;MGFFQFGSLFIFVGQKLTKMTKADIVKQLAQETGVEAVTVLAVVEGFMEEVRAAQIRKENVFLRGFGTFLIKHRKEKTARNITKNTTIKSPAHDIPAFKPSPAFQRLLEKK
;
A
#
# COMPACT_ATOMS: atom_id res chain seq x y z
N MET A 1 3.29 -10.83 -24.26
CA MET A 1 3.01 -10.32 -23.80
C MET A 1 3.17 -9.70 -23.40
N GLY A 2 3.64 -9.79 -23.52
CA GLY A 2 3.62 -9.21 -22.83
C GLY A 2 3.89 -8.55 -22.60
N PHE A 3 4.18 -8.73 -22.51
CA PHE A 3 4.29 -8.10 -21.95
C PHE A 3 4.77 -7.71 -21.64
N PHE A 4 5.16 -8.06 -21.66
CA PHE A 4 5.49 -7.69 -21.04
C PHE A 4 6.21 -7.47 -20.99
N GLN A 5 6.59 -7.71 -21.31
CA GLN A 5 7.06 -7.43 -20.93
C GLN A 5 7.64 -6.81 -20.80
N PHE A 6 7.97 -7.01 -21.00
CA PHE A 6 8.41 -6.32 -20.57
C PHE A 6 8.88 -5.89 -20.31
N GLY A 7 9.15 -6.06 -20.58
CA GLY A 7 9.58 -5.61 -19.87
C GLY A 7 9.97 -5.51 -19.49
N SER A 8 10.11 -5.85 -19.46
CA SER A 8 10.56 -5.74 -18.92
C SER A 8 11.17 -5.68 -18.77
N LEU A 9 11.38 -5.89 -19.07
CA LEU A 9 11.93 -5.72 -18.66
C LEU A 9 12.45 -5.22 -18.48
N PHE A 10 12.62 -5.28 -18.51
CA PHE A 10 13.04 -4.74 -17.98
C PHE A 10 13.42 -4.40 -17.52
N ILE A 11 13.67 -4.58 -17.48
CA ILE A 11 14.02 -4.28 -16.72
C ILE A 11 14.44 -4.36 -16.29
N PHE A 12 14.86 -4.70 -16.11
CA PHE A 12 15.31 -4.72 -15.40
C PHE A 12 15.75 -4.72 -14.80
N VAL A 13 16.04 -4.95 -15.36
CA VAL A 13 16.73 -5.03 -14.78
C VAL A 13 17.07 -4.85 -13.77
N GLY A 14 17.17 -5.02 -13.45
CA GLY A 14 17.46 -5.00 -12.31
C GLY A 14 17.20 -4.05 -11.51
N GLN A 15 16.64 -3.73 -11.44
CA GLN A 15 16.43 -2.98 -10.73
C GLN A 15 15.85 -3.24 -9.70
N LYS A 16 15.83 -3.84 -9.36
CA LYS A 16 15.74 -4.16 -8.23
C LYS A 16 15.28 -3.19 -7.34
N LEU A 17 15.46 -2.57 -6.72
CA LEU A 17 15.06 -1.55 -5.81
C LEU A 17 14.12 -0.54 -6.41
N THR A 18 13.41 -0.94 -7.41
CA THR A 18 12.47 -0.07 -8.09
C THR A 18 11.30 0.24 -7.19
N LYS A 19 10.98 1.48 -7.08
CA LYS A 19 9.88 1.95 -6.27
C LYS A 19 8.79 2.46 -7.19
N MET A 20 7.57 1.97 -7.00
CA MET A 20 6.45 2.43 -7.79
C MET A 20 5.70 3.49 -7.01
N THR A 21 5.56 4.66 -7.59
CA THR A 21 4.90 5.78 -6.94
C THR A 21 3.48 5.92 -7.46
N LYS A 22 2.72 6.83 -6.83
CA LYS A 22 1.38 7.12 -7.29
C LYS A 22 1.39 7.57 -8.75
N ALA A 23 2.36 8.39 -9.12
CA ALA A 23 2.45 8.85 -10.51
C ALA A 23 2.65 7.69 -11.46
N ASP A 24 3.46 6.72 -11.08
CA ASP A 24 3.69 5.55 -11.92
C ASP A 24 2.41 4.74 -12.08
N ILE A 25 1.65 4.58 -11.01
CA ILE A 25 0.41 3.83 -11.07
C ILE A 25 -0.59 4.54 -11.98
N VAL A 26 -0.69 5.86 -11.86
CA VAL A 26 -1.59 6.65 -12.69
C VAL A 26 -1.22 6.48 -14.16
N LYS A 27 0.06 6.56 -14.47
CA LYS A 27 0.52 6.42 -15.84
C LYS A 27 0.19 5.05 -16.40
N GLN A 28 0.44 4.00 -15.62
CA GLN A 28 0.13 2.65 -16.05
C GLN A 28 -1.36 2.45 -16.29
N LEU A 29 -2.17 2.94 -15.37
CA LEU A 29 -3.61 2.79 -15.50
C LEU A 29 -4.14 3.56 -16.71
N ALA A 30 -3.61 4.75 -16.94
CA ALA A 30 -4.03 5.54 -18.09
C ALA A 30 -3.74 4.79 -19.39
N GLN A 31 -2.58 4.16 -19.47
CA GLN A 31 -2.21 3.41 -20.66
C GLN A 31 -3.05 2.16 -20.83
N GLU A 32 -3.34 1.47 -19.74
CA GLU A 32 -4.08 0.21 -19.81
C GLU A 32 -5.55 0.40 -20.07
N THR A 33 -6.14 1.47 -19.52
CA THR A 33 -7.57 1.69 -19.64
C THR A 33 -7.96 2.62 -20.75
N GLY A 34 -7.01 3.40 -21.27
CA GLY A 34 -7.33 4.41 -22.26
C GLY A 34 -7.96 5.65 -21.67
N VAL A 35 -8.02 5.76 -20.36
CA VAL A 35 -8.58 6.91 -19.67
C VAL A 35 -7.48 7.96 -19.50
N GLU A 36 -7.86 9.23 -19.60
CA GLU A 36 -6.90 10.31 -19.43
C GLU A 36 -6.22 10.27 -18.09
N ALA A 37 -4.92 10.59 -18.09
CA ALA A 37 -4.14 10.56 -16.86
C ALA A 37 -4.72 11.47 -15.78
N VAL A 38 -5.22 12.63 -16.17
CA VAL A 38 -5.82 13.57 -15.21
C VAL A 38 -7.02 12.93 -14.52
N THR A 39 -7.85 12.25 -15.28
CA THR A 39 -9.02 11.56 -14.73
C THR A 39 -8.60 10.41 -13.84
N VAL A 40 -7.60 9.63 -14.27
CA VAL A 40 -7.11 8.53 -13.49
C VAL A 40 -6.55 9.04 -12.15
N LEU A 41 -5.81 10.12 -12.20
CA LEU A 41 -5.25 10.70 -10.98
C LEU A 41 -6.37 11.10 -10.01
N ALA A 42 -7.41 11.71 -10.51
CA ALA A 42 -8.53 12.11 -9.66
C ALA A 42 -9.17 10.90 -9.00
N VAL A 43 -9.35 9.82 -9.75
CA VAL A 43 -9.95 8.60 -9.21
C VAL A 43 -9.04 7.95 -8.18
N VAL A 44 -7.75 7.87 -8.47
CA VAL A 44 -6.81 7.25 -7.55
C VAL A 44 -6.74 8.03 -6.24
N GLU A 45 -6.67 9.34 -6.34
CA GLU A 45 -6.61 10.17 -5.14
C GLU A 45 -7.91 10.10 -4.37
N GLY A 46 -9.03 10.06 -5.09
CA GLY A 46 -10.33 9.90 -4.43
C GLY A 46 -10.44 8.58 -3.70
N PHE A 47 -9.92 7.52 -4.30
CA PHE A 47 -9.92 6.21 -3.66
C PHE A 47 -9.14 6.26 -2.34
N MET A 48 -7.95 6.86 -2.38
CA MET A 48 -7.13 6.93 -1.18
C MET A 48 -7.80 7.79 -0.09
N GLU A 49 -8.48 8.85 -0.50
CA GLU A 49 -9.20 9.68 0.45
C GLU A 49 -10.35 8.93 1.10
N GLU A 50 -11.06 8.13 0.32
CA GLU A 50 -12.18 7.37 0.87
C GLU A 50 -11.67 6.33 1.87
N VAL A 51 -10.57 5.67 1.55
CA VAL A 51 -10.00 4.69 2.48
C VAL A 51 -9.56 5.38 3.76
N ARG A 52 -8.90 6.54 3.61
CA ARG A 52 -8.42 7.29 4.78
C ARG A 52 -9.60 7.73 5.65
N ALA A 53 -10.64 8.26 5.01
CA ALA A 53 -11.82 8.71 5.75
C ALA A 53 -12.48 7.57 6.50
N ALA A 54 -12.59 6.41 5.85
CA ALA A 54 -13.19 5.25 6.50
C ALA A 54 -12.38 4.83 7.72
N GLN A 55 -11.06 4.84 7.59
CA GLN A 55 -10.23 4.44 8.71
C GLN A 55 -10.27 5.44 9.85
N ILE A 56 -10.42 6.72 9.54
CA ILE A 56 -10.60 7.73 10.58
C ILE A 56 -11.88 7.46 11.36
N ARG A 57 -12.92 6.98 10.68
CA ARG A 57 -14.17 6.59 11.32
C ARG A 57 -14.11 5.22 11.99
N LYS A 58 -12.94 4.58 11.97
CA LYS A 58 -12.73 3.24 12.54
C LYS A 58 -13.51 2.17 11.79
N GLU A 59 -13.66 2.36 10.50
CA GLU A 59 -14.31 1.37 9.64
C GLU A 59 -13.28 0.64 8.83
N ASN A 60 -13.42 -0.67 8.71
CA ASN A 60 -12.55 -1.44 7.86
C ASN A 60 -13.00 -1.34 6.42
N VAL A 61 -12.05 -1.30 5.50
CA VAL A 61 -12.36 -1.27 4.07
C VAL A 61 -11.97 -2.63 3.50
N PHE A 62 -12.94 -3.41 3.10
CA PHE A 62 -12.70 -4.75 2.59
C PHE A 62 -12.72 -4.73 1.07
N LEU A 63 -11.61 -5.14 0.47
CA LEU A 63 -11.48 -5.19 -0.98
C LEU A 63 -11.29 -6.64 -1.38
N ARG A 64 -12.32 -7.20 -1.96
CA ARG A 64 -12.35 -8.61 -2.31
C ARG A 64 -11.18 -8.98 -3.21
N GLY A 65 -10.47 -10.04 -2.84
CA GLY A 65 -9.35 -10.52 -3.63
C GLY A 65 -8.07 -9.74 -3.46
N PHE A 66 -8.14 -8.61 -2.77
CA PHE A 66 -6.96 -7.77 -2.57
C PHE A 66 -6.55 -7.76 -1.12
N GLY A 67 -7.44 -7.35 -0.24
CA GLY A 67 -7.12 -7.30 1.18
C GLY A 67 -8.08 -6.39 1.91
N THR A 68 -7.74 -6.11 3.14
CA THR A 68 -8.57 -5.28 4.01
C THR A 68 -7.71 -4.20 4.66
N PHE A 69 -8.16 -2.96 4.55
CA PHE A 69 -7.58 -1.86 5.33
C PHE A 69 -8.30 -1.82 6.65
N LEU A 70 -7.56 -2.00 7.73
CA LEU A 70 -8.16 -2.12 9.04
C LEU A 70 -7.44 -1.22 10.03
N ILE A 71 -8.01 -1.11 11.21
CA ILE A 71 -7.43 -0.33 12.28
C ILE A 71 -6.85 -1.30 13.29
N LYS A 72 -5.60 -1.09 13.63
CA LYS A 72 -4.92 -1.92 14.61
C LYS A 72 -4.66 -1.10 15.85
N HIS A 73 -5.04 -1.64 16.98
CA HIS A 73 -4.82 -0.96 18.24
C HIS A 73 -3.46 -1.36 18.81
N ARG A 74 -2.62 -0.38 19.05
CA ARG A 74 -1.30 -0.61 19.65
C ARG A 74 -1.37 -0.23 21.11
N LYS A 75 -0.98 -1.16 21.96
CA LYS A 75 -0.96 -0.90 23.38
C LYS A 75 0.21 0.01 23.73
N GLU A 76 0.09 0.64 24.88
CA GLU A 76 1.18 1.45 25.39
C GLU A 76 2.43 0.60 25.49
N LYS A 77 3.53 1.14 25.07
CA LYS A 77 4.80 0.44 25.08
C LYS A 77 5.87 1.27 25.75
N THR A 78 6.75 0.58 26.47
CA THR A 78 7.92 1.21 27.04
C THR A 78 9.14 0.65 26.35
N ALA A 79 9.95 1.50 25.78
CA ALA A 79 11.17 1.09 25.11
C ALA A 79 12.34 1.80 25.76
N ARG A 80 13.46 1.09 25.83
CA ARG A 80 14.65 1.63 26.42
C ARG A 80 15.62 2.05 25.33
N ASN A 81 16.09 3.27 25.44
CA ASN A 81 17.10 3.77 24.52
C ASN A 81 18.47 3.46 25.11
N ILE A 82 19.12 2.48 24.53
CA ILE A 82 20.40 2.01 25.04
C ILE A 82 21.47 3.09 24.94
N THR A 83 21.46 3.82 23.85
CA THR A 83 22.48 4.83 23.62
C THR A 83 22.41 5.94 24.65
N LYS A 84 21.22 6.42 24.96
CA LYS A 84 21.04 7.51 25.90
C LYS A 84 20.66 7.03 27.28
N ASN A 85 20.47 5.74 27.42
CA ASN A 85 20.10 5.17 28.70
C ASN A 85 18.84 5.80 29.27
N THR A 86 17.88 6.09 28.42
CA THR A 86 16.61 6.64 28.82
C THR A 86 15.48 5.75 28.42
N THR A 87 14.34 5.92 29.04
CA THR A 87 13.15 5.15 28.76
C THR A 87 12.20 5.97 27.91
N ILE A 88 11.76 5.43 26.80
CA ILE A 88 10.82 6.08 25.91
C ILE A 88 9.48 5.38 26.03
N LYS A 89 8.45 6.16 26.23
CA LYS A 89 7.11 5.64 26.42
C LYS A 89 6.25 6.00 25.23
N SER A 90 5.69 4.99 24.57
CA SER A 90 4.77 5.20 23.45
C SER A 90 3.36 4.98 23.98
N PRO A 91 2.49 5.99 23.93
CA PRO A 91 1.13 5.81 24.40
C PRO A 91 0.33 4.89 23.50
N ALA A 92 -0.74 4.36 24.05
CA ALA A 92 -1.65 3.52 23.28
C ALA A 92 -2.26 4.37 22.16
N HIS A 93 -2.39 3.77 20.99
CA HIS A 93 -2.93 4.49 19.83
C HIS A 93 -3.38 3.50 18.78
N ASP A 94 -4.21 3.99 17.88
CA ASP A 94 -4.67 3.20 16.74
C ASP A 94 -3.86 3.57 15.52
N ILE A 95 -3.54 2.55 14.72
CA ILE A 95 -2.81 2.80 13.48
C ILE A 95 -3.54 2.12 12.34
N PRO A 96 -3.45 2.68 11.14
CA PRO A 96 -3.97 2.00 9.97
C PRO A 96 -3.07 0.82 9.63
N ALA A 97 -3.68 -0.24 9.13
CA ALA A 97 -2.95 -1.43 8.74
C ALA A 97 -3.60 -2.04 7.52
N PHE A 98 -2.85 -2.87 6.83
CA PHE A 98 -3.35 -3.56 5.64
C PHE A 98 -3.08 -5.03 5.80
N LYS A 99 -4.12 -5.83 5.63
CA LYS A 99 -4.01 -7.27 5.69
C LYS A 99 -4.34 -7.82 4.30
N PRO A 100 -3.36 -8.36 3.58
CA PRO A 100 -3.64 -8.90 2.25
C PRO A 100 -4.54 -10.12 2.33
N SER A 101 -5.33 -10.33 1.28
CA SER A 101 -6.20 -11.49 1.22
C SER A 101 -5.36 -12.74 0.99
N PRO A 102 -5.90 -13.93 1.33
CA PRO A 102 -5.17 -15.16 1.03
C PRO A 102 -4.89 -15.34 -0.45
N ALA A 103 -5.80 -14.90 -1.31
CA ALA A 103 -5.57 -14.99 -2.74
C ALA A 103 -4.38 -14.15 -3.15
N PHE A 104 -4.27 -12.95 -2.60
CA PHE A 104 -3.16 -12.05 -2.88
C PHE A 104 -1.85 -12.65 -2.40
N GLN A 105 -1.86 -13.21 -1.20
CA GLN A 105 -0.65 -13.82 -0.63
C GLN A 105 -0.16 -14.99 -1.47
N ARG A 106 -1.10 -15.80 -1.98
CA ARG A 106 -0.72 -16.93 -2.80
C ARG A 106 -0.04 -16.52 -4.10
N LEU A 107 -0.41 -15.35 -4.62
CA LEU A 107 0.23 -14.86 -5.84
C LEU A 107 1.71 -14.57 -5.61
N LEU A 108 2.07 -14.12 -4.44
CA LEU A 108 3.46 -13.84 -4.12
C LEU A 108 4.25 -15.11 -3.83
N GLU A 109 3.59 -16.11 -3.26
CA GLU A 109 4.26 -17.37 -2.95
C GLU A 109 4.53 -18.21 -4.17
N LYS A 110 3.76 -17.97 -5.21
CA LYS A 110 3.90 -18.73 -6.44
C LYS A 110 5.06 -18.22 -7.24
N LYS A 111 5.97 -19.07 -7.58
CA LYS A 111 7.15 -18.65 -8.33
C LYS A 111 7.18 -19.25 -9.71
#